data_4cd71b2d040c8840bf322dad7027cd7f
#
_entry.id   4cd71b2d040c8840bf322dad7027cd7f
#
_cell.length_a   1.000
_cell.length_b   1.000
_cell.length_c   1.000
_cell.angle_alpha   90.00
_cell.angle_beta   90.00
_cell.angle_gamma   90.00
#
_symmetry.space_group_name_H-M   'P 1'
#
loop_
_entity.id
_entity.type
_entity.pdbx_description
1 polymer ?
#
loop_
_entity_poly.entity_id
_entity_poly.type
_entity_poly.pdbx_seq_one_letter_code
_entity_poly.pdbx_strand_id
1 'polypeptide(L)'
;MGSYRIRIKQSARKELEAVSTKADRRRIIERIQALATNPRPHGCSKLSGRELYRVRQGQYRILYSIKDQELLIHVIRIAHRKSAYR
;
A
#
# COMPACT_ATOMS: atom_id res chain seq x y z
N MET A 1 20.07 3.71 -10.21
CA MET A 1 18.96 2.97 -9.78
C MET A 1 17.90 3.85 -9.22
N GLY A 2 16.81 3.92 -9.85
CA GLY A 2 15.75 4.77 -9.38
C GLY A 2 14.97 4.10 -8.28
N SER A 3 14.51 4.86 -7.34
CA SER A 3 13.48 4.40 -6.45
C SER A 3 12.21 5.15 -6.78
N TYR A 4 11.08 4.51 -6.49
CA TYR A 4 9.79 5.10 -6.77
C TYR A 4 9.45 6.12 -5.69
N ARG A 5 8.78 7.21 -6.10
CA ARG A 5 8.20 8.13 -5.14
C ARG A 5 6.93 7.51 -4.59
N ILE A 6 6.62 7.84 -3.35
CA ILE A 6 5.41 7.34 -2.69
C ILE A 6 4.46 8.51 -2.50
N ARG A 7 3.24 8.36 -2.99
CA ARG A 7 2.16 9.29 -2.75
C ARG A 7 1.03 8.54 -2.08
N ILE A 8 0.51 9.09 -1.00
CA ILE A 8 -0.58 8.46 -0.25
C ILE A 8 -1.83 9.30 -0.44
N LYS A 9 -2.87 8.69 -1.00
CA LYS A 9 -4.15 9.36 -1.17
C LYS A 9 -4.66 9.83 0.18
N GLN A 10 -5.31 10.99 0.21
CA GLN A 10 -5.76 11.56 1.48
C GLN A 10 -6.65 10.61 2.28
N SER A 11 -7.56 9.90 1.60
CA SER A 11 -8.42 8.93 2.29
C SER A 11 -7.60 7.77 2.88
N ALA A 12 -6.56 7.33 2.17
CA ALA A 12 -5.68 6.28 2.68
C ALA A 12 -4.88 6.77 3.87
N ARG A 13 -4.47 8.03 3.86
CA ARG A 13 -3.77 8.61 5.00
C ARG A 13 -4.65 8.61 6.24
N LYS A 14 -5.93 8.96 6.08
CA LYS A 14 -6.86 8.92 7.20
C LYS A 14 -7.04 7.49 7.71
N GLU A 15 -7.09 6.52 6.80
CA GLU A 15 -7.18 5.12 7.19
C GLU A 15 -5.96 4.69 7.98
N LEU A 16 -4.79 5.14 7.58
CA LEU A 16 -3.55 4.82 8.30
C LEU A 16 -3.59 5.41 9.71
N GLU A 17 -4.05 6.66 9.83
CA GLU A 17 -4.15 7.31 11.14
C GLU A 17 -5.15 6.62 12.05
N ALA A 18 -6.15 5.95 11.47
CA ALA A 18 -7.17 5.25 12.23
C ALA A 18 -6.76 3.85 12.67
N VAL A 19 -5.58 3.38 12.24
CA VAL A 19 -5.08 2.08 12.68
C VAL A 19 -4.87 2.13 14.18
N SER A 20 -5.41 1.13 14.89
CA SER A 20 -5.56 1.24 16.34
C SER A 20 -4.26 1.20 17.14
N THR A 21 -3.24 0.51 16.64
CA THR A 21 -1.98 0.43 17.39
C THR A 21 -0.85 1.12 16.66
N LYS A 22 0.04 1.73 17.45
CA LYS A 22 1.21 2.39 16.91
C LYS A 22 2.13 1.42 16.20
N ALA A 23 2.25 0.21 16.74
CA ALA A 23 3.10 -0.82 16.14
C ALA A 23 2.60 -1.20 14.74
N ASP A 24 1.29 -1.35 14.58
CA ASP A 24 0.73 -1.68 13.28
C ASP A 24 0.92 -0.54 12.28
N ARG A 25 0.72 0.70 12.73
CA ARG A 25 0.96 1.85 11.86
C ARG A 25 2.39 1.89 11.38
N ARG A 26 3.35 1.64 12.28
CA ARG A 26 4.76 1.64 11.91
C ARG A 26 5.05 0.58 10.85
N ARG A 27 4.53 -0.63 11.06
CA ARG A 27 4.78 -1.72 10.12
C ARG A 27 4.17 -1.45 8.76
N ILE A 28 2.99 -0.83 8.73
CA ILE A 28 2.35 -0.45 7.46
C ILE A 28 3.22 0.58 6.75
N ILE A 29 3.70 1.58 7.47
CA ILE A 29 4.55 2.62 6.87
C ILE A 29 5.83 2.00 6.32
N GLU A 30 6.46 1.11 7.08
CA GLU A 30 7.67 0.45 6.62
C GLU A 30 7.41 -0.39 5.37
N ARG A 31 6.26 -1.07 5.34
CA ARG A 31 5.88 -1.86 4.17
C ARG A 31 5.70 -0.98 2.94
N ILE A 32 5.05 0.17 3.12
CA ILE A 32 4.86 1.12 2.03
C ILE A 32 6.21 1.65 1.55
N GLN A 33 7.10 2.02 2.47
CA GLN A 33 8.41 2.53 2.10
C GLN A 33 9.23 1.50 1.31
N ALA A 34 9.08 0.24 1.66
CA ALA A 34 9.79 -0.83 0.96
C ALA A 34 9.33 -0.96 -0.49
N LEU A 35 8.11 -0.54 -0.81
CA LEU A 35 7.63 -0.56 -2.20
C LEU A 35 8.42 0.39 -3.08
N ALA A 36 9.05 1.40 -2.50
CA ALA A 36 9.83 2.37 -3.29
C ALA A 36 11.01 1.70 -4.00
N THR A 37 11.60 0.68 -3.41
CA THR A 37 12.70 -0.04 -4.04
C THR A 37 12.23 -1.29 -4.78
N ASN A 38 11.08 -1.84 -4.41
CA ASN A 38 10.53 -3.02 -5.08
C ASN A 38 9.02 -2.93 -5.10
N PRO A 39 8.44 -2.35 -6.17
CA PRO A 39 6.99 -2.15 -6.24
C PRO A 39 6.17 -3.43 -6.32
N ARG A 40 6.79 -4.52 -6.74
CA ARG A 40 6.10 -5.80 -6.87
C ARG A 40 6.82 -6.86 -6.02
N PRO A 41 6.78 -6.70 -4.68
CA PRO A 41 7.50 -7.63 -3.82
C PRO A 41 6.86 -9.00 -3.82
N HIS A 42 7.61 -9.98 -3.32
CA HIS A 42 7.04 -11.29 -3.10
C HIS A 42 5.79 -11.16 -2.21
N GLY A 43 4.72 -11.83 -2.61
CA GLY A 43 3.47 -11.74 -1.88
C GLY A 43 2.51 -10.67 -2.35
N CYS A 44 2.93 -9.79 -3.28
CA CYS A 44 1.99 -8.85 -3.84
C CYS A 44 1.13 -9.54 -4.90
N SER A 45 -0.10 -9.08 -5.05
CA SER A 45 -0.96 -9.58 -6.11
C SER A 45 -1.63 -8.43 -6.83
N LYS A 46 -1.83 -8.62 -8.12
CA LYS A 46 -2.56 -7.64 -8.92
C LYS A 46 -4.03 -7.98 -8.88
N LEU A 47 -4.86 -6.97 -8.64
CA LEU A 47 -6.30 -7.18 -8.62
C LEU A 47 -6.84 -7.38 -10.02
N SER A 48 -7.71 -8.38 -10.17
CA SER A 48 -8.26 -8.74 -11.44
C SER A 48 -9.03 -7.57 -12.07
N GLY A 49 -8.73 -7.29 -13.34
CA GLY A 49 -9.44 -6.25 -14.07
C GLY A 49 -9.12 -4.82 -13.65
N ARG A 50 -8.10 -4.62 -12.83
CA ARG A 50 -7.74 -3.28 -12.36
C ARG A 50 -6.23 -3.10 -12.36
N GLU A 51 -5.80 -1.85 -12.48
CA GLU A 51 -4.39 -1.50 -12.38
C GLU A 51 -4.03 -1.22 -10.91
N LEU A 52 -4.42 -2.13 -10.04
CA LEU A 52 -4.17 -2.02 -8.60
C LEU A 52 -3.46 -3.27 -8.12
N TYR A 53 -2.58 -3.06 -7.16
CA TYR A 53 -1.84 -4.14 -6.52
C TYR A 53 -2.19 -4.15 -5.03
N ARG A 54 -1.98 -5.30 -4.42
CA ARG A 54 -2.26 -5.47 -3.00
C ARG A 54 -1.09 -6.16 -2.33
N VAL A 55 -0.67 -5.63 -1.18
CA VAL A 55 0.24 -6.34 -0.27
C VAL A 55 -0.42 -6.40 1.09
N ARG A 56 -0.09 -7.45 1.83
CA ARG A 56 -0.59 -7.62 3.18
C ARG A 56 0.46 -7.21 4.19
N GLN A 57 0.01 -6.60 5.27
CA GLN A 57 0.84 -6.31 6.42
C GLN A 57 0.03 -6.58 7.68
N GLY A 58 0.32 -7.71 8.34
CA GLY A 58 -0.48 -8.13 9.49
C GLY A 58 -1.93 -8.36 9.08
N GLN A 59 -2.84 -7.67 9.73
CA GLN A 59 -4.26 -7.79 9.43
C GLN A 59 -4.74 -6.72 8.46
N TYR A 60 -3.82 -6.02 7.82
CA TYR A 60 -4.18 -4.93 6.93
C TYR A 60 -3.77 -5.24 5.50
N ARG A 61 -4.45 -4.62 4.56
CA ARG A 61 -4.15 -4.72 3.16
C ARG A 61 -3.89 -3.33 2.62
N ILE A 62 -2.82 -3.21 1.86
CA ILE A 62 -2.41 -1.95 1.26
C ILE A 62 -2.68 -2.09 -0.23
N LEU A 63 -3.57 -1.23 -0.74
CA LEU A 63 -3.90 -1.21 -2.17
C LEU A 63 -3.20 -0.02 -2.80
N TYR A 64 -2.50 -0.26 -3.90
CA TYR A 64 -1.72 0.80 -4.53
C TYR A 64 -1.65 0.58 -6.04
N SER A 65 -1.38 1.67 -6.75
CA SER A 65 -1.11 1.61 -8.18
C SER A 65 0.35 1.90 -8.42
N ILE A 66 0.86 1.42 -9.55
CA ILE A 66 2.26 1.61 -9.93
C ILE A 66 2.27 2.31 -11.28
N LYS A 67 2.94 3.45 -11.33
CA LYS A 67 3.17 4.16 -12.59
C LYS A 67 4.66 4.08 -12.89
N ASP A 68 5.04 3.05 -13.64
CA ASP A 68 6.45 2.76 -13.89
C ASP A 68 7.17 3.88 -14.60
N GLN A 69 6.54 4.50 -15.59
CA GLN A 69 7.18 5.55 -16.35
C GLN A 69 7.42 6.80 -15.52
N GLU A 70 6.62 7.01 -14.49
CA GLU A 70 6.77 8.16 -13.60
C GLU A 70 7.54 7.81 -12.33
N LEU A 71 7.87 6.54 -12.15
CA LEU A 71 8.49 6.03 -10.92
C LEU A 71 7.66 6.45 -9.71
N LEU A 72 6.37 6.20 -9.77
CA LEU A 72 5.42 6.63 -8.75
C LEU A 72 4.60 5.47 -8.24
N ILE A 73 4.54 5.34 -6.93
CA ILE A 73 3.63 4.44 -6.23
C ILE A 73 2.55 5.31 -5.61
N HIS A 74 1.29 5.02 -5.92
CA HIS A 74 0.18 5.76 -5.33
C HIS A 74 -0.62 4.82 -4.43
N VAL A 75 -0.52 5.03 -3.13
CA VAL A 75 -1.27 4.23 -2.15
C VAL A 75 -2.70 4.73 -2.12
N ILE A 76 -3.62 3.85 -2.48
CA ILE A 76 -5.03 4.18 -2.66
C ILE A 76 -5.85 3.87 -1.42
N ARG A 77 -5.51 2.77 -0.74
CA ARG A 77 -6.31 2.35 0.38
C ARG A 77 -5.49 1.53 1.37
N ILE A 78 -5.81 1.71 2.66
CA ILE A 78 -5.29 0.88 3.73
C ILE A 78 -6.51 0.36 4.47
N ALA A 79 -6.74 -0.95 4.40
CA ALA A 79 -7.96 -1.53 4.93
C ALA A 79 -7.67 -2.71 5.83
N HIS A 80 -8.43 -2.80 6.92
CA HIS A 80 -8.39 -3.98 7.76
C HIS A 80 -8.94 -5.17 6.95
N ARG A 81 -8.39 -6.36 7.16
CA ARG A 81 -8.77 -7.54 6.39
C ARG A 81 -10.28 -7.79 6.39
N LYS A 82 -10.96 -7.44 7.48
CA LYS A 82 -12.40 -7.67 7.59
C LYS A 82 -13.22 -6.72 6.73
N SER A 83 -12.70 -5.56 6.39
CA SER A 83 -13.43 -4.58 5.59
C SER A 83 -12.89 -4.45 4.18
N ALA A 84 -11.88 -5.24 3.81
CA ALA A 84 -11.19 -5.07 2.54
C ALA A 84 -12.04 -5.46 1.32
N TYR A 85 -13.11 -6.19 1.54
CA TYR A 85 -13.92 -6.70 0.44
C TYR A 85 -15.27 -6.01 0.31
N ARG A 86 -15.40 -4.87 0.91
CA ARG A 86 -16.64 -4.12 0.78
C ARG A 86 -16.56 -3.04 -0.25
#